data_66c9a7cdb3d3f5eacc32750b5eb05480
#
_entry.id   66c9a7cdb3d3f5eacc32750b5eb05480
#
_cell.length_a   1.000
_cell.length_b   1.000
_cell.length_c   1.000
_cell.angle_alpha   90.00
_cell.angle_beta   90.00
_cell.angle_gamma   90.00
#
_symmetry.space_group_name_H-M   'P 1'
#
loop_
_entity.id
_entity.type
_entity.pdbx_description
1 polymer ?
#
loop_
_entity_poly.entity_id
_entity_poly.type
_entity_poly.pdbx_seq_one_letter_code
_entity_poly.pdbx_strand_id
1 'polypeptide(L)'
;MTDYKETVYLPKTDFSMRAGLPTKEPQILKLWEETKLFKKLREQRKNSQPFILHDGPPYANGNLHIGHALNKIIKDVINRSQSMLGKNANYVPGWDCHGLPIEWKIEENYRKKKKNKDDVPIVEFRKECRDFAAKWMDVQSEEFQRLGVYGDWEDPYSTMKYESEAIIMSEIGKFLMNGSLYRGIKPVMWSPVEKTALAEAEIEYHDHISTTIFARFPVVKTSLDIISDFEIIIWTTTPWTMPGNRAVAYGKDIDYSLIEVT
;
A
#
# COMPACT_ATOMS: atom_id res chain seq x y z
N MET A 1 26.48 -58.35 -12.18
CA MET A 1 26.60 -57.10 -11.38
C MET A 1 25.94 -57.37 -10.04
N THR A 2 26.67 -57.31 -8.94
CA THR A 2 26.11 -57.57 -7.61
C THR A 2 25.15 -56.39 -7.26
N ASP A 3 23.90 -56.73 -6.93
CA ASP A 3 22.92 -55.73 -6.51
C ASP A 3 23.21 -55.38 -5.04
N TYR A 4 23.72 -54.16 -4.81
CA TYR A 4 24.02 -53.64 -3.45
C TYR A 4 22.82 -53.00 -2.74
N LYS A 5 21.62 -53.15 -3.31
CA LYS A 5 20.42 -52.52 -2.80
C LYS A 5 20.07 -52.92 -1.36
N GLU A 6 20.34 -54.19 -1.04
CA GLU A 6 20.12 -54.76 0.29
C GLU A 6 21.18 -54.34 1.33
N THR A 7 22.30 -53.76 0.89
CA THR A 7 23.36 -53.28 1.80
C THR A 7 23.20 -51.81 2.19
N VAL A 8 22.19 -51.10 1.69
CA VAL A 8 21.93 -49.71 1.98
C VAL A 8 21.03 -49.58 3.22
N TYR A 9 21.59 -49.07 4.32
CA TYR A 9 20.85 -48.82 5.55
C TYR A 9 20.09 -47.53 5.45
N LEU A 10 18.87 -47.56 4.93
CA LEU A 10 17.94 -46.43 4.95
C LEU A 10 17.03 -46.52 6.18
N PRO A 11 16.71 -45.41 6.83
CA PRO A 11 15.75 -45.43 7.92
C PRO A 11 14.38 -45.89 7.42
N LYS A 12 13.79 -46.86 8.12
CA LYS A 12 12.42 -47.29 7.86
C LYS A 12 11.48 -46.25 8.50
N THR A 13 10.66 -45.58 7.69
CA THR A 13 9.74 -44.54 8.12
C THR A 13 8.49 -44.59 7.25
N ASP A 14 7.35 -44.27 7.85
CA ASP A 14 6.08 -44.09 7.16
C ASP A 14 5.99 -42.73 6.44
N PHE A 15 6.97 -41.87 6.61
CA PHE A 15 7.05 -40.62 5.86
C PHE A 15 7.37 -40.88 4.39
N SER A 16 6.55 -40.32 3.52
CA SER A 16 6.77 -40.43 2.08
C SER A 16 8.09 -39.79 1.67
N MET A 17 8.91 -40.51 0.91
CA MET A 17 10.15 -39.97 0.32
C MET A 17 9.87 -38.87 -0.74
N ARG A 18 8.66 -38.85 -1.30
CA ARG A 18 8.20 -37.80 -2.20
C ARG A 18 7.31 -36.84 -1.46
N ALA A 19 7.63 -35.53 -1.49
CA ALA A 19 6.86 -34.52 -0.82
C ALA A 19 5.39 -34.51 -1.29
N GLY A 20 5.13 -34.55 -2.61
CA GLY A 20 3.77 -34.59 -3.17
C GLY A 20 2.88 -33.45 -2.68
N LEU A 21 3.45 -32.29 -2.39
CA LEU A 21 2.79 -31.17 -1.71
C LEU A 21 1.45 -30.74 -2.34
N PRO A 22 1.33 -30.65 -3.67
CA PRO A 22 0.05 -30.25 -4.28
C PRO A 22 -1.14 -31.13 -3.89
N THR A 23 -0.88 -32.42 -3.60
CA THR A 23 -1.92 -33.38 -3.17
C THR A 23 -2.01 -33.47 -1.65
N LYS A 24 -0.88 -33.41 -0.95
CA LYS A 24 -0.81 -33.62 0.50
C LYS A 24 -1.31 -32.41 1.29
N GLU A 25 -0.97 -31.20 0.87
CA GLU A 25 -1.37 -29.98 1.58
C GLU A 25 -2.90 -29.83 1.71
N PRO A 26 -3.70 -29.98 0.64
CA PRO A 26 -5.15 -29.95 0.77
C PRO A 26 -5.71 -30.99 1.76
N GLN A 27 -5.10 -32.17 1.85
CA GLN A 27 -5.51 -33.19 2.81
C GLN A 27 -5.21 -32.77 4.26
N ILE A 28 -4.08 -32.09 4.48
CA ILE A 28 -3.71 -31.56 5.79
C ILE A 28 -4.66 -30.43 6.20
N LEU A 29 -4.96 -29.51 5.28
CA LEU A 29 -5.90 -28.42 5.55
C LEU A 29 -7.28 -28.96 5.91
N LYS A 30 -7.77 -29.94 5.17
CA LYS A 30 -9.03 -30.64 5.46
C LYS A 30 -9.04 -31.29 6.85
N LEU A 31 -7.95 -31.97 7.22
CA LEU A 31 -7.79 -32.55 8.55
C LEU A 31 -7.84 -31.48 9.65
N TRP A 32 -7.20 -30.32 9.46
CA TRP A 32 -7.23 -29.23 10.43
C TRP A 32 -8.63 -28.64 10.58
N GLU A 33 -9.38 -28.51 9.51
CA GLU A 33 -10.76 -28.06 9.51
C GLU A 33 -11.68 -29.06 10.23
N GLU A 34 -11.67 -30.34 9.84
CA GLU A 34 -12.48 -31.40 10.45
C GLU A 34 -12.21 -31.54 11.94
N THR A 35 -10.96 -31.41 12.36
CA THR A 35 -10.57 -31.48 13.76
C THR A 35 -10.81 -30.17 14.52
N LYS A 36 -11.20 -29.08 13.85
CA LYS A 36 -11.35 -27.72 14.42
C LYS A 36 -10.10 -27.28 15.19
N LEU A 37 -8.92 -27.57 14.59
CA LEU A 37 -7.62 -27.44 15.27
C LEU A 37 -7.41 -26.01 15.81
N PHE A 38 -7.71 -24.96 15.03
CA PHE A 38 -7.56 -23.57 15.47
C PHE A 38 -8.38 -23.28 16.74
N LYS A 39 -9.69 -23.63 16.75
CA LYS A 39 -10.57 -23.40 17.90
C LYS A 39 -10.09 -24.16 19.13
N LYS A 40 -9.63 -25.41 18.99
CA LYS A 40 -9.07 -26.18 20.09
C LYS A 40 -7.81 -25.53 20.68
N LEU A 41 -6.91 -25.03 19.84
CA LEU A 41 -5.71 -24.32 20.29
C LEU A 41 -6.07 -23.01 21.03
N ARG A 42 -7.05 -22.26 20.55
CA ARG A 42 -7.52 -21.04 21.25
C ARG A 42 -8.09 -21.35 22.61
N GLU A 43 -8.94 -22.36 22.70
CA GLU A 43 -9.52 -22.79 23.97
C GLU A 43 -8.46 -23.29 24.95
N GLN A 44 -7.52 -24.10 24.48
CA GLN A 44 -6.43 -24.61 25.31
C GLN A 44 -5.50 -23.49 25.83
N ARG A 45 -5.34 -22.41 25.08
CA ARG A 45 -4.41 -21.30 25.37
C ARG A 45 -5.11 -20.06 25.94
N LYS A 46 -6.42 -20.07 26.18
CA LYS A 46 -7.19 -18.88 26.58
C LYS A 46 -6.65 -18.17 27.83
N ASN A 47 -6.08 -18.93 28.78
CA ASN A 47 -5.50 -18.40 30.01
C ASN A 47 -3.98 -18.25 29.96
N SER A 48 -3.36 -18.51 28.81
CA SER A 48 -1.92 -18.33 28.63
C SER A 48 -1.58 -16.86 28.35
N GLN A 49 -0.31 -16.49 28.55
CA GLN A 49 0.19 -15.15 28.23
C GLN A 49 -0.16 -14.78 26.78
N PRO A 50 -0.82 -13.64 26.54
CA PRO A 50 -1.14 -13.22 25.18
C PRO A 50 0.12 -12.87 24.39
N PHE A 51 0.09 -13.23 23.12
CA PHE A 51 1.05 -12.76 22.12
C PHE A 51 0.25 -12.20 20.95
N ILE A 52 0.38 -10.90 20.71
CA ILE A 52 -0.34 -10.20 19.67
C ILE A 52 0.65 -9.79 18.57
N LEU A 53 0.46 -10.35 17.39
CA LEU A 53 1.12 -9.90 16.18
C LEU A 53 0.09 -9.15 15.33
N HIS A 54 0.21 -7.84 15.30
CA HIS A 54 -0.68 -7.00 14.50
C HIS A 54 -0.46 -7.24 13.01
N ASP A 55 -1.53 -7.43 12.26
CA ASP A 55 -1.43 -7.58 10.81
C ASP A 55 -1.22 -6.21 10.13
N GLY A 56 -0.35 -6.16 9.10
CA GLY A 56 -0.36 -5.10 8.11
C GLY A 56 -1.37 -5.51 7.04
N PRO A 57 -2.57 -4.92 7.03
CA PRO A 57 -3.65 -5.39 6.20
C PRO A 57 -3.36 -5.13 4.71
N PRO A 58 -3.43 -6.15 3.84
CA PRO A 58 -3.31 -5.94 2.40
C PRO A 58 -4.56 -5.25 1.84
N TYR A 59 -4.41 -4.61 0.68
CA TYR A 59 -5.55 -4.10 -0.07
C TYR A 59 -6.40 -5.23 -0.64
N ALA A 60 -7.72 -5.10 -0.49
CA ALA A 60 -8.68 -6.03 -1.06
C ALA A 60 -8.98 -5.68 -2.52
N ASN A 61 -8.02 -5.88 -3.45
CA ASN A 61 -8.10 -5.37 -4.82
C ASN A 61 -7.59 -6.32 -5.92
N GLY A 62 -7.27 -7.56 -5.60
CA GLY A 62 -6.77 -8.55 -6.56
C GLY A 62 -6.30 -9.82 -5.88
N ASN A 63 -5.87 -10.81 -6.69
CA ASN A 63 -5.28 -12.04 -6.21
C ASN A 63 -3.96 -11.81 -5.45
N LEU A 64 -3.56 -12.78 -4.66
CA LEU A 64 -2.28 -12.74 -3.95
C LEU A 64 -1.11 -12.78 -4.93
N HIS A 65 -0.06 -12.05 -4.60
CA HIS A 65 1.24 -12.17 -5.24
C HIS A 65 2.28 -12.68 -4.23
N ILE A 66 3.48 -12.98 -4.70
CA ILE A 66 4.54 -13.58 -3.87
C ILE A 66 4.89 -12.74 -2.63
N GLY A 67 4.75 -11.40 -2.69
CA GLY A 67 4.96 -10.52 -1.54
C GLY A 67 3.92 -10.75 -0.44
N HIS A 68 2.65 -10.94 -0.80
CA HIS A 68 1.60 -11.32 0.16
C HIS A 68 1.90 -12.66 0.80
N ALA A 69 2.28 -13.67 -0.02
CA ALA A 69 2.62 -15.00 0.47
C ALA A 69 3.79 -14.95 1.46
N LEU A 70 4.89 -14.25 1.11
CA LEU A 70 6.05 -14.09 1.99
C LEU A 70 5.65 -13.45 3.33
N ASN A 71 4.91 -12.34 3.30
CA ASN A 71 4.49 -11.63 4.50
C ASN A 71 3.64 -12.52 5.42
N LYS A 72 2.62 -13.17 4.88
CA LYS A 72 1.70 -14.01 5.67
C LYS A 72 2.35 -15.29 6.17
N ILE A 73 3.19 -15.93 5.38
CA ILE A 73 3.91 -17.13 5.81
C ILE A 73 4.88 -16.84 6.94
N ILE A 74 5.63 -15.73 6.89
CA ILE A 74 6.52 -15.33 7.99
C ILE A 74 5.72 -15.06 9.27
N LYS A 75 4.60 -14.34 9.17
CA LYS A 75 3.71 -14.12 10.32
C LYS A 75 3.15 -15.42 10.88
N ASP A 76 2.76 -16.36 10.03
CA ASP A 76 2.28 -17.67 10.43
C ASP A 76 3.35 -18.47 11.18
N VAL A 77 4.60 -18.46 10.70
CA VAL A 77 5.74 -19.08 11.40
C VAL A 77 5.93 -18.47 12.79
N ILE A 78 5.88 -17.15 12.91
CA ILE A 78 6.00 -16.46 14.20
C ILE A 78 4.86 -16.86 15.13
N ASN A 79 3.62 -16.79 14.69
CA ASN A 79 2.44 -17.12 15.52
C ASN A 79 2.45 -18.59 15.96
N ARG A 80 2.80 -19.51 15.06
CA ARG A 80 2.92 -20.94 15.41
C ARG A 80 4.04 -21.18 16.42
N SER A 81 5.21 -20.57 16.23
CA SER A 81 6.32 -20.71 17.17
C SER A 81 5.95 -20.20 18.57
N GLN A 82 5.30 -19.05 18.66
CA GLN A 82 4.84 -18.50 19.94
C GLN A 82 3.73 -19.37 20.58
N SER A 83 2.86 -19.94 19.79
CA SER A 83 1.87 -20.90 20.26
C SER A 83 2.51 -22.19 20.77
N MET A 84 3.55 -22.71 20.10
CA MET A 84 4.31 -23.87 20.55
C MET A 84 5.07 -23.60 21.85
N LEU A 85 5.54 -22.35 22.05
CA LEU A 85 6.13 -21.89 23.31
C LEU A 85 5.10 -21.67 24.45
N GLY A 86 3.84 -22.02 24.22
CA GLY A 86 2.81 -21.97 25.25
C GLY A 86 2.00 -20.68 25.34
N LYS A 87 2.25 -19.70 24.47
CA LYS A 87 1.53 -18.42 24.48
C LYS A 87 0.17 -18.51 23.78
N ASN A 88 -0.74 -17.59 24.12
CA ASN A 88 -1.97 -17.38 23.40
C ASN A 88 -1.72 -16.46 22.18
N ALA A 89 -1.23 -17.04 21.10
CA ALA A 89 -0.94 -16.36 19.84
C ALA A 89 -2.17 -16.40 18.92
N ASN A 90 -3.15 -15.54 19.18
CA ASN A 90 -4.32 -15.36 18.31
C ASN A 90 -3.94 -14.42 17.17
N TYR A 91 -3.93 -14.94 15.95
CA TYR A 91 -3.72 -14.13 14.76
C TYR A 91 -5.06 -13.76 14.14
N VAL A 92 -5.33 -12.46 14.06
CA VAL A 92 -6.50 -11.89 13.39
C VAL A 92 -6.02 -11.31 12.07
N PRO A 93 -6.37 -11.91 10.92
CA PRO A 93 -6.04 -11.36 9.61
C PRO A 93 -6.81 -10.07 9.37
N GLY A 94 -6.23 -9.15 8.57
CA GLY A 94 -6.84 -7.88 8.27
C GLY A 94 -6.83 -7.53 6.79
N TRP A 95 -7.72 -6.60 6.39
CA TRP A 95 -7.80 -6.01 5.06
C TRP A 95 -7.98 -4.51 5.09
N ASP A 96 -7.25 -3.84 4.18
CA ASP A 96 -7.48 -2.45 3.83
C ASP A 96 -8.45 -2.37 2.63
N CYS A 97 -9.59 -1.71 2.84
CA CYS A 97 -10.72 -1.74 1.92
C CYS A 97 -11.06 -0.35 1.36
N HIS A 98 -10.21 0.65 1.58
CA HIS A 98 -10.49 2.03 1.22
C HIS A 98 -9.43 2.61 0.28
N GLY A 99 -9.74 3.81 -0.23
CA GLY A 99 -8.84 4.68 -0.95
C GLY A 99 -8.59 4.30 -2.39
N LEU A 100 -7.59 4.94 -2.95
CA LEU A 100 -7.25 4.90 -4.37
C LEU A 100 -7.08 3.48 -4.93
N PRO A 101 -6.46 2.51 -4.23
CA PRO A 101 -6.28 1.15 -4.75
C PRO A 101 -7.60 0.42 -5.06
N ILE A 102 -8.69 0.78 -4.39
CA ILE A 102 -10.03 0.23 -4.63
C ILE A 102 -10.78 1.08 -5.65
N GLU A 103 -10.81 2.40 -5.44
CA GLU A 103 -11.55 3.35 -6.27
C GLU A 103 -11.08 3.33 -7.72
N TRP A 104 -9.76 3.25 -7.94
CA TRP A 104 -9.17 3.14 -9.26
C TRP A 104 -9.68 1.92 -10.05
N LYS A 105 -9.81 0.77 -9.39
CA LYS A 105 -10.33 -0.44 -10.04
C LYS A 105 -11.79 -0.31 -10.47
N ILE A 106 -12.59 0.36 -9.68
CA ILE A 106 -13.99 0.66 -10.05
C ILE A 106 -14.03 1.68 -11.19
N GLU A 107 -13.20 2.73 -11.12
CA GLU A 107 -13.09 3.71 -12.19
C GLU A 107 -12.63 3.09 -13.52
N GLU A 108 -11.64 2.18 -13.51
CA GLU A 108 -11.26 1.42 -14.70
C GLU A 108 -12.45 0.68 -15.33
N ASN A 109 -13.35 0.12 -14.50
CA ASN A 109 -14.54 -0.56 -14.97
C ASN A 109 -15.52 0.40 -15.64
N TYR A 110 -15.67 1.63 -15.12
CA TYR A 110 -16.46 2.68 -15.75
C TYR A 110 -15.85 3.11 -17.08
N ARG A 111 -14.54 3.35 -17.14
CA ARG A 111 -13.81 3.70 -18.38
C ARG A 111 -13.96 2.64 -19.46
N LYS A 112 -13.85 1.34 -19.11
CA LYS A 112 -14.08 0.24 -20.05
C LYS A 112 -15.48 0.25 -20.63
N LYS A 113 -16.47 0.70 -19.86
CA LYS A 113 -17.87 0.88 -20.28
C LYS A 113 -18.14 2.25 -20.93
N LYS A 114 -17.10 3.07 -21.17
CA LYS A 114 -17.18 4.44 -21.69
C LYS A 114 -18.09 5.36 -20.84
N LYS A 115 -18.10 5.14 -19.53
CA LYS A 115 -18.80 5.97 -18.54
C LYS A 115 -17.79 6.78 -17.74
N ASN A 116 -18.23 7.95 -17.28
CA ASN A 116 -17.44 8.77 -16.35
C ASN A 116 -17.92 8.51 -14.91
N LYS A 117 -17.00 8.28 -13.98
CA LYS A 117 -17.33 8.08 -12.56
C LYS A 117 -17.99 9.31 -11.94
N ASP A 118 -17.62 10.51 -12.43
CA ASP A 118 -18.14 11.77 -11.90
C ASP A 118 -19.65 11.97 -12.18
N ASP A 119 -20.21 11.21 -13.11
CA ASP A 119 -21.65 11.20 -13.43
C ASP A 119 -22.45 10.23 -12.54
N VAL A 120 -21.74 9.44 -11.68
CA VAL A 120 -22.37 8.43 -10.82
C VAL A 120 -22.63 9.04 -9.43
N PRO A 121 -23.80 8.82 -8.83
CA PRO A 121 -24.05 9.25 -7.46
C PRO A 121 -23.01 8.69 -6.49
N ILE A 122 -22.47 9.57 -5.64
CA ILE A 122 -21.34 9.20 -4.73
C ILE A 122 -21.66 7.99 -3.84
N VAL A 123 -22.90 7.84 -3.40
CA VAL A 123 -23.34 6.70 -2.58
C VAL A 123 -23.30 5.40 -3.37
N GLU A 124 -23.68 5.43 -4.63
CA GLU A 124 -23.63 4.27 -5.52
C GLU A 124 -22.18 3.87 -5.81
N PHE A 125 -21.33 4.83 -6.16
CA PHE A 125 -19.91 4.59 -6.37
C PHE A 125 -19.24 3.98 -5.12
N ARG A 126 -19.50 4.53 -3.93
CA ARG A 126 -18.98 3.99 -2.66
C ARG A 126 -19.49 2.59 -2.39
N LYS A 127 -20.75 2.31 -2.72
CA LYS A 127 -21.31 0.96 -2.58
C LYS A 127 -20.58 -0.04 -3.48
N GLU A 128 -20.33 0.32 -4.73
CA GLU A 128 -19.57 -0.53 -5.66
C GLU A 128 -18.14 -0.79 -5.16
N CYS A 129 -17.47 0.21 -4.59
CA CYS A 129 -16.16 0.05 -3.98
C CYS A 129 -16.21 -0.95 -2.80
N ARG A 130 -17.21 -0.82 -1.93
CA ARG A 130 -17.41 -1.72 -0.79
C ARG A 130 -17.71 -3.16 -1.23
N ASP A 131 -18.59 -3.33 -2.21
CA ASP A 131 -18.93 -4.64 -2.76
C ASP A 131 -17.72 -5.30 -3.45
N PHE A 132 -16.91 -4.51 -4.15
CA PHE A 132 -15.66 -4.95 -4.76
C PHE A 132 -14.66 -5.43 -3.71
N ALA A 133 -14.42 -4.63 -2.68
CA ALA A 133 -13.51 -4.98 -1.59
C ALA A 133 -13.97 -6.25 -0.85
N ALA A 134 -15.25 -6.38 -0.54
CA ALA A 134 -15.82 -7.56 0.08
C ALA A 134 -15.52 -8.83 -0.73
N LYS A 135 -15.77 -8.79 -2.04
CA LYS A 135 -15.45 -9.91 -2.93
C LYS A 135 -13.97 -10.31 -2.87
N TRP A 136 -13.07 -9.32 -2.88
CA TRP A 136 -11.63 -9.62 -2.85
C TRP A 136 -11.15 -10.08 -1.48
N MET A 137 -11.80 -9.66 -0.39
CA MET A 137 -11.56 -10.23 0.93
C MET A 137 -11.84 -11.74 0.95
N ASP A 138 -12.97 -12.17 0.38
CA ASP A 138 -13.33 -13.59 0.31
C ASP A 138 -12.29 -14.37 -0.51
N VAL A 139 -11.95 -13.89 -1.71
CA VAL A 139 -10.97 -14.55 -2.59
C VAL A 139 -9.60 -14.64 -1.92
N GLN A 140 -9.09 -13.54 -1.37
CA GLN A 140 -7.79 -13.54 -0.69
C GLN A 140 -7.79 -14.39 0.58
N SER A 141 -8.91 -14.43 1.31
CA SER A 141 -9.07 -15.31 2.48
C SER A 141 -8.89 -16.78 2.09
N GLU A 142 -9.55 -17.22 1.03
CA GLU A 142 -9.39 -18.58 0.50
C GLU A 142 -7.94 -18.86 0.08
N GLU A 143 -7.32 -17.93 -0.65
CA GLU A 143 -5.93 -18.05 -1.10
C GLU A 143 -4.95 -18.13 0.07
N PHE A 144 -5.09 -17.31 1.12
CA PHE A 144 -4.27 -17.36 2.33
C PHE A 144 -4.47 -18.67 3.11
N GLN A 145 -5.70 -19.11 3.24
CA GLN A 145 -6.01 -20.40 3.88
C GLN A 145 -5.41 -21.55 3.07
N ARG A 146 -5.41 -21.47 1.73
CA ARG A 146 -4.74 -22.45 0.88
C ARG A 146 -3.22 -22.51 1.11
N LEU A 147 -2.58 -21.39 1.48
CA LEU A 147 -1.18 -21.36 1.91
C LEU A 147 -0.95 -21.98 3.30
N GLY A 148 -2.03 -22.35 4.01
CA GLY A 148 -1.96 -22.91 5.34
C GLY A 148 -1.80 -21.88 6.47
N VAL A 149 -2.00 -20.61 6.19
CA VAL A 149 -1.93 -19.55 7.20
C VAL A 149 -3.02 -19.74 8.26
N TYR A 150 -2.62 -19.70 9.52
CA TYR A 150 -3.45 -19.99 10.66
C TYR A 150 -3.96 -18.72 11.32
N GLY A 151 -5.25 -18.54 11.46
CA GLY A 151 -5.82 -17.32 12.01
C GLY A 151 -7.33 -17.39 12.22
N ASP A 152 -7.87 -16.31 12.76
CA ASP A 152 -9.31 -16.10 12.94
C ASP A 152 -9.93 -15.59 11.63
N TRP A 153 -10.21 -16.51 10.73
CA TRP A 153 -10.82 -16.21 9.44
C TRP A 153 -12.33 -15.96 9.51
N GLU A 154 -12.98 -16.29 10.67
CA GLU A 154 -14.41 -16.07 10.86
C GLU A 154 -14.73 -14.62 11.23
N ASP A 155 -13.82 -13.96 11.96
CA ASP A 155 -13.97 -12.55 12.34
C ASP A 155 -12.69 -11.74 12.06
N PRO A 156 -12.35 -11.51 10.78
CA PRO A 156 -11.17 -10.76 10.41
C PRO A 156 -11.36 -9.26 10.70
N TYR A 157 -10.23 -8.55 10.87
CA TYR A 157 -10.23 -7.10 10.85
C TYR A 157 -10.49 -6.57 9.43
N SER A 158 -11.33 -5.56 9.31
CA SER A 158 -11.53 -4.85 8.04
C SER A 158 -11.73 -3.36 8.30
N THR A 159 -11.02 -2.53 7.53
CA THR A 159 -11.16 -1.07 7.63
C THR A 159 -12.55 -0.59 7.24
N MET A 160 -13.32 -1.37 6.46
CA MET A 160 -14.69 -1.04 6.06
C MET A 160 -15.80 -1.53 7.01
N LYS A 161 -15.45 -2.21 8.13
CA LYS A 161 -16.43 -2.48 9.19
C LYS A 161 -16.86 -1.16 9.81
N TYR A 162 -18.15 -0.97 10.06
CA TYR A 162 -18.67 0.28 10.64
C TYR A 162 -18.07 0.60 12.01
N GLU A 163 -17.78 -0.43 12.81
CA GLU A 163 -17.07 -0.29 14.09
C GLU A 163 -15.66 0.23 13.91
N SER A 164 -14.94 -0.26 12.90
CA SER A 164 -13.59 0.20 12.56
C SER A 164 -13.62 1.65 12.06
N GLU A 165 -14.56 1.98 11.18
CA GLU A 165 -14.75 3.36 10.68
C GLU A 165 -15.09 4.32 11.84
N ALA A 166 -15.94 3.92 12.77
CA ALA A 166 -16.30 4.72 13.93
C ALA A 166 -15.11 4.98 14.86
N ILE A 167 -14.27 3.97 15.10
CA ILE A 167 -13.06 4.11 15.91
C ILE A 167 -12.06 5.04 15.20
N ILE A 168 -11.83 4.88 13.90
CA ILE A 168 -10.95 5.75 13.11
C ILE A 168 -11.41 7.21 13.21
N MET A 169 -12.70 7.47 13.03
CA MET A 169 -13.28 8.81 13.16
C MET A 169 -13.09 9.39 14.57
N SER A 170 -13.27 8.56 15.60
CA SER A 170 -13.05 8.97 16.98
C SER A 170 -11.59 9.34 17.25
N GLU A 171 -10.63 8.55 16.73
CA GLU A 171 -9.21 8.83 16.89
C GLU A 171 -8.79 10.13 16.15
N ILE A 172 -9.28 10.35 14.93
CA ILE A 172 -9.08 11.62 14.20
C ILE A 172 -9.63 12.80 15.00
N GLY A 173 -10.80 12.63 15.63
CA GLY A 173 -11.39 13.63 16.50
C GLY A 173 -10.48 14.04 17.67
N LYS A 174 -9.73 13.11 18.26
CA LYS A 174 -8.77 13.41 19.32
C LYS A 174 -7.62 14.30 18.81
N PHE A 175 -7.11 14.08 17.59
CA PHE A 175 -6.11 14.95 16.98
C PHE A 175 -6.65 16.36 16.71
N LEU A 176 -7.91 16.48 16.33
CA LEU A 176 -8.56 17.78 16.18
C LEU A 176 -8.68 18.49 17.52
N MET A 177 -9.13 17.79 18.56
CA MET A 177 -9.35 18.38 19.89
C MET A 177 -8.07 18.80 20.59
N ASN A 178 -6.95 18.14 20.34
CA ASN A 178 -5.65 18.53 20.91
C ASN A 178 -4.88 19.56 20.04
N GLY A 179 -5.46 20.00 18.92
CA GLY A 179 -4.87 21.00 18.03
C GLY A 179 -3.82 20.49 17.05
N SER A 180 -3.56 19.16 17.01
CA SER A 180 -2.59 18.57 16.07
C SER A 180 -3.14 18.50 14.64
N LEU A 181 -4.45 18.40 14.48
CA LEU A 181 -5.12 18.45 13.19
C LEU A 181 -5.69 19.85 12.94
N TYR A 182 -5.18 20.54 11.94
CA TYR A 182 -5.62 21.87 11.55
C TYR A 182 -5.70 22.02 10.03
N ARG A 183 -6.48 22.98 9.56
CA ARG A 183 -6.56 23.32 8.14
C ARG A 183 -5.38 24.20 7.76
N GLY A 184 -4.59 23.76 6.77
CA GLY A 184 -3.43 24.49 6.27
C GLY A 184 -3.31 24.38 4.75
N ILE A 185 -2.35 25.14 4.20
CA ILE A 185 -1.98 25.07 2.78
C ILE A 185 -0.58 24.48 2.70
N LYS A 186 -0.42 23.39 1.94
CA LYS A 186 0.86 22.75 1.66
C LYS A 186 0.90 22.32 0.21
N PRO A 187 1.98 22.59 -0.55
CA PRO A 187 2.17 22.01 -1.86
C PRO A 187 2.24 20.49 -1.73
N VAL A 188 1.44 19.80 -2.55
CA VAL A 188 1.40 18.34 -2.61
C VAL A 188 1.38 17.89 -4.07
N MET A 189 1.85 16.67 -4.33
CA MET A 189 1.70 16.06 -5.64
C MET A 189 0.22 15.80 -5.92
N TRP A 190 -0.19 16.05 -7.15
CA TRP A 190 -1.59 15.95 -7.57
C TRP A 190 -1.70 15.12 -8.84
N SER A 191 -2.57 14.13 -8.83
CA SER A 191 -2.95 13.41 -10.04
C SER A 191 -4.12 14.11 -10.75
N PRO A 192 -3.91 14.64 -11.96
CA PRO A 192 -5.01 15.23 -12.74
C PRO A 192 -5.97 14.17 -13.27
N VAL A 193 -5.58 12.92 -13.32
CA VAL A 193 -6.38 11.80 -13.80
C VAL A 193 -7.36 11.34 -12.72
N GLU A 194 -6.86 11.03 -11.53
CA GLU A 194 -7.65 10.63 -10.37
C GLU A 194 -8.30 11.82 -9.65
N LYS A 195 -7.86 13.04 -9.95
CA LYS A 195 -8.32 14.30 -9.33
C LYS A 195 -8.17 14.29 -7.80
N THR A 196 -6.99 13.86 -7.35
CA THR A 196 -6.68 13.75 -5.92
C THR A 196 -5.22 14.08 -5.63
N ALA A 197 -4.93 14.45 -4.38
CA ALA A 197 -3.58 14.51 -3.85
C ALA A 197 -2.99 13.10 -3.72
N LEU A 198 -1.68 12.98 -3.89
CA LEU A 198 -0.94 11.73 -3.77
C LEU A 198 -0.09 11.75 -2.51
N ALA A 199 -0.02 10.59 -1.84
CA ALA A 199 0.99 10.36 -0.82
C ALA A 199 2.37 10.12 -1.47
N GLU A 200 3.46 10.36 -0.73
CA GLU A 200 4.83 10.16 -1.23
C GLU A 200 5.06 8.73 -1.75
N ALA A 201 4.46 7.74 -1.10
CA ALA A 201 4.56 6.33 -1.49
C ALA A 201 3.83 5.99 -2.81
N GLU A 202 2.98 6.87 -3.30
CA GLU A 202 2.21 6.69 -4.54
C GLU A 202 2.88 7.38 -5.74
N ILE A 203 4.02 8.06 -5.50
CA ILE A 203 4.74 8.81 -6.52
C ILE A 203 5.86 7.94 -7.08
N GLU A 204 5.89 7.81 -8.39
CA GLU A 204 6.97 7.16 -9.12
C GLU A 204 7.77 8.18 -9.90
N TYR A 205 9.09 8.08 -9.83
CA TYR A 205 10.02 8.97 -10.53
C TYR A 205 10.60 8.23 -11.73
N HIS A 206 10.50 8.86 -12.91
CA HIS A 206 11.03 8.35 -14.15
C HIS A 206 11.85 9.43 -14.85
N ASP A 207 12.86 9.03 -15.63
CA ASP A 207 13.58 9.94 -16.50
C ASP A 207 12.62 10.56 -17.51
N HIS A 208 12.65 11.89 -17.60
CA HIS A 208 11.76 12.65 -18.47
C HIS A 208 12.56 13.67 -19.30
N ILE A 209 12.32 13.69 -20.59
CA ILE A 209 12.88 14.71 -21.50
C ILE A 209 11.87 15.87 -21.56
N SER A 210 12.29 17.04 -21.07
CA SER A 210 11.46 18.23 -21.12
C SER A 210 12.13 19.36 -21.90
N THR A 211 11.30 20.23 -22.45
CA THR A 211 11.80 21.47 -23.11
C THR A 211 12.16 22.46 -22.02
N THR A 212 13.41 22.92 -22.04
CA THR A 212 13.88 24.00 -21.17
C THR A 212 14.12 25.25 -21.98
N ILE A 213 13.96 26.41 -21.38
CA ILE A 213 14.22 27.69 -22.01
C ILE A 213 15.03 28.61 -21.10
N PHE A 214 15.82 29.49 -21.73
CA PHE A 214 16.31 30.72 -21.11
C PHE A 214 15.39 31.86 -21.53
N ALA A 215 14.93 32.67 -20.57
CA ALA A 215 14.10 33.84 -20.83
C ALA A 215 14.80 35.09 -20.32
N ARG A 216 14.77 36.16 -21.12
CA ARG A 216 15.36 37.43 -20.83
C ARG A 216 14.31 38.42 -20.33
N PHE A 217 14.62 39.14 -19.27
CA PHE A 217 13.81 40.21 -18.75
C PHE A 217 14.58 41.53 -18.83
N PRO A 218 14.16 42.50 -19.65
CA PRO A 218 14.83 43.79 -19.71
C PRO A 218 14.62 44.54 -18.40
N VAL A 219 15.70 45.14 -17.91
CA VAL A 219 15.64 45.98 -16.71
C VAL A 219 15.20 47.38 -17.10
N VAL A 220 13.99 47.74 -16.73
CA VAL A 220 13.40 49.06 -17.08
C VAL A 220 13.77 50.17 -16.10
N LYS A 221 14.21 49.83 -14.89
CA LYS A 221 14.66 50.80 -13.88
C LYS A 221 15.65 50.16 -12.92
N THR A 222 16.71 50.83 -12.64
CA THR A 222 17.74 50.45 -11.67
C THR A 222 18.23 51.67 -10.91
N SER A 223 18.73 51.45 -9.70
CA SER A 223 19.46 52.47 -8.90
C SER A 223 20.96 52.43 -9.07
N LEU A 224 21.45 51.53 -9.96
CA LEU A 224 22.90 51.37 -10.28
C LEU A 224 23.25 52.25 -11.47
N ASP A 225 24.04 53.31 -11.24
CA ASP A 225 24.43 54.28 -12.26
C ASP A 225 25.40 53.71 -13.33
N ILE A 226 25.89 52.50 -13.11
CA ILE A 226 26.95 51.89 -13.93
C ILE A 226 26.37 51.04 -15.09
N ILE A 227 25.08 50.73 -15.05
CA ILE A 227 24.49 49.70 -15.91
C ILE A 227 23.22 50.22 -16.59
N SER A 228 23.31 50.57 -17.87
CA SER A 228 22.15 50.79 -18.74
C SER A 228 22.02 49.64 -19.72
N ASP A 229 20.80 49.32 -20.09
CA ASP A 229 20.46 48.34 -21.14
C ASP A 229 20.92 46.91 -20.87
N PHE A 230 20.71 46.40 -19.68
CA PHE A 230 20.96 44.99 -19.38
C PHE A 230 19.67 44.20 -19.14
N GLU A 231 19.82 42.89 -19.25
CA GLU A 231 18.73 41.94 -19.11
C GLU A 231 19.07 40.94 -17.99
N ILE A 232 18.06 40.52 -17.25
CA ILE A 232 18.18 39.40 -16.32
C ILE A 232 17.75 38.13 -17.05
N ILE A 233 18.63 37.12 -17.05
CA ILE A 233 18.35 35.83 -17.66
C ILE A 233 17.93 34.86 -16.58
N ILE A 234 16.81 34.18 -16.80
CA ILE A 234 16.36 33.04 -16.01
C ILE A 234 16.33 31.78 -16.86
N TRP A 235 16.45 30.64 -16.20
CA TRP A 235 16.28 29.34 -16.81
C TRP A 235 15.08 28.64 -16.16
N THR A 236 14.27 27.95 -17.00
CA THR A 236 13.14 27.20 -16.50
C THR A 236 12.91 25.91 -17.29
N THR A 237 12.46 24.87 -16.59
CA THR A 237 11.96 23.61 -17.16
C THR A 237 10.45 23.64 -17.41
N THR A 238 9.76 24.72 -17.02
CA THR A 238 8.30 24.86 -17.07
C THR A 238 7.89 26.15 -17.80
N PRO A 239 8.17 26.26 -19.12
CA PRO A 239 7.99 27.51 -19.89
C PRO A 239 6.53 27.99 -19.89
N TRP A 240 5.56 27.14 -19.72
CA TRP A 240 4.13 27.49 -19.64
C TRP A 240 3.76 28.31 -18.39
N THR A 241 4.64 28.41 -17.41
CA THR A 241 4.41 29.26 -16.21
C THR A 241 4.82 30.72 -16.43
N MET A 242 5.54 31.03 -17.51
CA MET A 242 6.06 32.38 -17.80
C MET A 242 4.97 33.47 -17.83
N PRO A 243 3.76 33.25 -18.37
CA PRO A 243 2.72 34.29 -18.36
C PRO A 243 2.27 34.69 -16.95
N GLY A 244 2.44 33.83 -15.96
CA GLY A 244 2.12 34.07 -14.55
C GLY A 244 3.27 34.64 -13.73
N ASN A 245 4.45 34.85 -14.32
CA ASN A 245 5.64 35.30 -13.59
C ASN A 245 5.46 36.75 -13.09
N ARG A 246 5.76 36.97 -11.81
CA ARG A 246 5.60 38.31 -11.18
C ARG A 246 6.87 38.88 -10.59
N ALA A 247 7.86 38.03 -10.34
CA ALA A 247 9.11 38.43 -9.74
C ALA A 247 10.21 37.42 -10.05
N VAL A 248 11.44 37.86 -9.92
CA VAL A 248 12.65 37.03 -9.99
C VAL A 248 13.27 37.06 -8.59
N ALA A 249 13.47 35.87 -8.00
CA ALA A 249 14.18 35.75 -6.74
C ALA A 249 15.69 35.63 -7.00
N TYR A 250 16.47 36.17 -6.09
CA TYR A 250 17.93 36.05 -6.11
C TYR A 250 18.46 35.51 -4.77
N GLY A 251 19.59 34.84 -4.82
CA GLY A 251 20.33 34.44 -3.63
C GLY A 251 21.31 35.53 -3.21
N LYS A 252 21.15 36.09 -1.98
CA LYS A 252 22.03 37.17 -1.48
C LYS A 252 23.50 36.73 -1.29
N ASP A 253 23.73 35.45 -1.13
CA ASP A 253 25.05 34.83 -0.92
C ASP A 253 25.62 34.21 -2.21
N ILE A 254 25.03 34.54 -3.37
CA ILE A 254 25.46 34.10 -4.70
C ILE A 254 26.02 35.31 -5.47
N ASP A 255 27.21 35.15 -5.99
CA ASP A 255 27.83 36.18 -6.87
C ASP A 255 27.18 36.15 -8.26
N TYR A 256 26.77 37.31 -8.73
CA TYR A 256 26.21 37.51 -10.07
C TYR A 256 27.18 38.36 -10.88
N SER A 257 27.39 38.01 -12.11
CA SER A 257 28.26 38.74 -13.01
C SER A 257 27.49 39.36 -14.16
N LEU A 258 27.85 40.57 -14.54
CA LEU A 258 27.41 41.16 -15.78
C LEU A 258 28.35 40.70 -16.90
N ILE A 259 27.77 40.12 -17.95
CA ILE A 259 28.54 39.63 -19.12
C ILE A 259 28.01 40.28 -20.39
N GLU A 260 28.91 40.62 -21.32
CA GLU A 260 28.53 41.02 -22.67
C GLU A 260 28.37 39.79 -23.55
N VAL A 261 27.21 39.70 -24.20
CA VAL A 261 26.93 38.63 -25.16
C VAL A 261 27.07 39.21 -26.56
N THR A 262 28.10 38.73 -27.28
CA THR A 262 28.41 39.16 -28.67
C THR A 262 27.83 38.19 -29.68
#